data_66db47d9dd5fa127e65f0403a25c7347
#
_entry.id   66db47d9dd5fa127e65f0403a25c7347
#
_cell.length_a   1.000
_cell.length_b   1.000
_cell.length_c   1.000
_cell.angle_alpha   90.00
_cell.angle_beta   90.00
_cell.angle_gamma   90.00
#
_symmetry.space_group_name_H-M   'P 1'
#
loop_
_entity.id
_entity.type
_entity.pdbx_description
1 polymer ?
#
loop_
_entity_poly.entity_id
_entity_poly.type
_entity_poly.pdbx_seq_one_letter_code
_entity_poly.pdbx_strand_id
1 'polypeptide(L)'
;MRKYYSLLIFCLLGTFSAVDAQEDNPDLYDIGGEFAFARVQYDSYYDGGWYGGPWATDFPAADENFLRGVSRLTNVRVMSKPIVLRFDSDEIFDYPFLYALEMGRNGGLSLSPKELENLREYLLRGGFLLIDDFWGERQWDAFFTDFSRIFPDRQLVELNSDHEIYHTFYDIEGAQMIPGRGGRQGFGQAGINIATNHALLDDDGRVMVLVNWNSDMGDGWEHTYDQWYPTEYANAAYRLGINYLIYSLTH
;
A
#
# COMPACT_ATOMS: atom_id res chain seq x y z
N MET A 1 29.14 5.57 -75.89
CA MET A 1 29.24 6.50 -74.76
C MET A 1 28.26 6.08 -73.69
N ARG A 2 28.78 5.38 -72.66
CA ARG A 2 27.97 4.92 -71.50
C ARG A 2 28.12 5.90 -70.37
N LYS A 3 27.02 6.53 -69.91
CA LYS A 3 27.03 7.41 -68.74
C LYS A 3 26.76 6.57 -67.49
N TYR A 4 27.70 6.59 -66.55
CA TYR A 4 27.57 6.02 -65.22
C TYR A 4 26.95 7.08 -64.28
N TYR A 5 25.81 6.80 -63.71
CA TYR A 5 25.24 7.55 -62.61
C TYR A 5 25.68 6.93 -61.27
N SER A 6 26.50 7.67 -60.55
CA SER A 6 26.89 7.32 -59.16
C SER A 6 25.75 7.72 -58.25
N LEU A 7 25.16 6.72 -57.56
CA LEU A 7 24.16 6.90 -56.53
C LEU A 7 24.89 7.10 -55.19
N LEU A 8 24.88 8.33 -54.67
CA LEU A 8 25.36 8.65 -53.32
C LEU A 8 24.27 8.23 -52.30
N ILE A 9 24.53 7.15 -51.56
CA ILE A 9 23.74 6.78 -50.40
C ILE A 9 24.22 7.60 -49.22
N PHE A 10 23.35 8.52 -48.75
CA PHE A 10 23.55 9.25 -47.49
C PHE A 10 23.09 8.34 -46.33
N CYS A 11 24.02 7.74 -45.62
CA CYS A 11 23.72 7.11 -44.33
C CYS A 11 23.50 8.20 -43.29
N LEU A 12 22.23 8.47 -42.94
CA LEU A 12 21.89 9.23 -41.74
C LEU A 12 22.18 8.32 -40.52
N LEU A 13 23.31 8.51 -39.88
CA LEU A 13 23.58 8.00 -38.54
C LEU A 13 22.75 8.85 -37.56
N GLY A 14 21.55 8.35 -37.24
CA GLY A 14 20.78 8.86 -36.12
C GLY A 14 21.51 8.52 -34.82
N THR A 15 22.06 9.54 -34.17
CA THR A 15 22.55 9.41 -32.78
C THR A 15 21.32 9.21 -31.89
N PHE A 16 21.09 7.98 -31.49
CA PHE A 16 20.23 7.71 -30.34
C PHE A 16 20.94 8.30 -29.13
N SER A 17 20.47 9.46 -28.66
CA SER A 17 20.79 9.93 -27.32
C SER A 17 20.19 8.89 -26.36
N ALA A 18 21.06 8.17 -25.65
CA ALA A 18 20.61 7.43 -24.47
C ALA A 18 19.90 8.44 -23.57
N VAL A 19 18.64 8.17 -23.28
CA VAL A 19 17.95 8.85 -22.18
C VAL A 19 18.73 8.41 -20.95
N ASP A 20 19.56 9.31 -20.43
CA ASP A 20 20.18 9.12 -19.14
C ASP A 20 19.07 8.79 -18.14
N ALA A 21 19.12 7.59 -17.57
CA ALA A 21 18.34 7.27 -16.40
C ALA A 21 18.71 8.35 -15.37
N GLN A 22 17.76 9.21 -15.08
CA GLN A 22 17.92 10.30 -14.14
C GLN A 22 18.32 9.65 -12.82
N GLU A 23 19.59 9.80 -12.43
CA GLU A 23 20.07 9.36 -11.12
C GLU A 23 19.13 9.94 -10.08
N ASP A 24 18.61 9.06 -9.21
CA ASP A 24 17.79 9.46 -8.06
C ASP A 24 18.62 10.47 -7.26
N ASN A 25 18.25 11.75 -7.32
CA ASN A 25 18.89 12.77 -6.52
C ASN A 25 18.44 12.60 -5.07
N PRO A 26 19.27 12.09 -4.17
CA PRO A 26 18.87 11.84 -2.78
C PRO A 26 18.44 13.12 -2.05
N ASP A 27 18.88 14.30 -2.52
CA ASP A 27 18.55 15.59 -1.91
C ASP A 27 17.10 16.03 -2.17
N LEU A 28 16.38 15.39 -3.12
CA LEU A 28 14.97 15.68 -3.36
C LEU A 28 14.05 15.13 -2.25
N TYR A 29 14.56 14.19 -1.43
CA TYR A 29 13.77 13.51 -0.40
C TYR A 29 13.98 14.08 1.01
N ASP A 30 14.95 14.98 1.22
CA ASP A 30 15.38 15.39 2.57
C ASP A 30 14.93 16.80 2.97
N ILE A 31 14.01 17.40 2.26
CA ILE A 31 13.48 18.73 2.60
C ILE A 31 12.12 18.52 3.29
N GLY A 32 12.13 18.18 4.58
CA GLY A 32 10.96 18.14 5.46
C GLY A 32 9.65 17.77 4.75
N GLY A 33 9.51 16.50 4.36
CA GLY A 33 8.36 16.04 3.59
C GLY A 33 7.06 16.20 4.36
N GLU A 34 5.98 16.51 3.66
CA GLU A 34 4.65 16.61 4.25
C GLU A 34 4.05 15.23 4.57
N PHE A 35 4.45 14.18 3.85
CA PHE A 35 3.96 12.82 4.03
C PHE A 35 5.06 11.86 4.50
N ALA A 36 4.80 11.16 5.61
CA ALA A 36 5.57 10.01 6.07
C ALA A 36 4.76 8.74 5.90
N PHE A 37 5.37 7.68 5.36
CA PHE A 37 4.76 6.36 5.40
C PHE A 37 4.93 5.77 6.80
N ALA A 38 3.85 5.72 7.56
CA ALA A 38 3.84 5.27 8.94
C ALA A 38 3.35 3.82 9.01
N ARG A 39 4.30 2.89 9.17
CA ARG A 39 4.02 1.47 9.39
C ARG A 39 3.68 1.21 10.84
N VAL A 40 2.65 0.42 11.10
CA VAL A 40 2.26 0.04 12.44
C VAL A 40 2.91 -1.27 12.85
N GLN A 41 3.67 -1.23 13.95
CA GLN A 41 4.11 -2.39 14.69
C GLN A 41 3.05 -2.76 15.71
N TYR A 42 2.52 -3.97 15.61
CA TYR A 42 1.52 -4.52 16.53
C TYR A 42 1.93 -5.89 17.06
N ASP A 43 1.34 -6.29 18.17
CA ASP A 43 1.53 -7.63 18.71
C ASP A 43 0.49 -8.59 18.15
N SER A 44 0.89 -9.80 17.77
CA SER A 44 0.03 -10.91 17.39
C SER A 44 0.00 -12.00 18.46
N TYR A 45 -1.04 -12.85 18.46
CA TYR A 45 -1.13 -13.95 19.44
C TYR A 45 0.02 -14.96 19.30
N TYR A 46 0.55 -15.12 18.07
CA TYR A 46 1.70 -15.97 17.80
C TYR A 46 2.72 -15.16 16.98
N ASP A 47 3.85 -14.83 17.55
CA ASP A 47 4.91 -14.05 16.91
C ASP A 47 5.66 -14.81 15.80
N GLY A 48 5.37 -16.08 15.62
CA GLY A 48 5.85 -16.89 14.49
C GLY A 48 7.36 -17.07 14.35
N GLY A 49 8.15 -16.49 15.25
CA GLY A 49 9.62 -16.65 15.27
C GLY A 49 10.36 -16.05 14.06
N TRP A 50 9.73 -15.28 13.22
CA TRP A 50 10.35 -14.56 12.10
C TRP A 50 10.54 -13.09 12.48
N TYR A 51 11.78 -12.61 12.40
CA TYR A 51 12.26 -11.22 12.47
C TYR A 51 11.19 -10.15 12.75
N GLY A 52 10.67 -10.08 13.96
CA GLY A 52 9.78 -9.02 14.41
C GLY A 52 8.28 -9.32 14.40
N GLY A 53 7.81 -10.39 13.77
CA GLY A 53 6.39 -10.74 13.67
C GLY A 53 5.74 -10.33 12.33
N PRO A 54 4.43 -10.57 12.16
CA PRO A 54 3.72 -10.33 10.90
C PRO A 54 3.79 -8.88 10.41
N TRP A 55 3.80 -7.90 11.30
CA TRP A 55 3.87 -6.47 10.95
C TRP A 55 5.13 -6.09 10.15
N ALA A 56 6.21 -6.88 10.25
CA ALA A 56 7.50 -6.61 9.61
C ALA A 56 7.64 -7.27 8.22
N THR A 57 6.60 -7.93 7.72
CA THR A 57 6.58 -8.47 6.35
C THR A 57 6.80 -7.31 5.36
N ASP A 58 7.61 -7.54 4.31
CA ASP A 58 7.97 -6.59 3.25
C ASP A 58 8.71 -5.32 3.73
N PHE A 59 8.91 -5.16 5.03
CA PHE A 59 9.60 -3.99 5.60
C PHE A 59 11.12 -4.15 5.52
N PRO A 60 11.88 -3.09 5.12
CA PRO A 60 11.40 -1.74 4.75
C PRO A 60 11.18 -1.55 3.23
N ALA A 61 11.41 -2.55 2.42
CA ALA A 61 11.50 -2.41 0.97
C ALA A 61 10.18 -1.92 0.33
N ALA A 62 9.04 -2.46 0.77
CA ALA A 62 7.73 -2.03 0.30
C ALA A 62 7.48 -0.53 0.58
N ASP A 63 7.77 -0.11 1.81
CA ASP A 63 7.54 1.25 2.29
C ASP A 63 8.42 2.28 1.56
N GLU A 64 9.71 1.97 1.41
CA GLU A 64 10.66 2.82 0.68
C GLU A 64 10.29 2.92 -0.81
N ASN A 65 9.89 1.81 -1.43
CA ASN A 65 9.45 1.80 -2.81
C ASN A 65 8.13 2.56 -3.00
N PHE A 66 7.18 2.43 -2.06
CA PHE A 66 5.95 3.20 -2.11
C PHE A 66 6.21 4.70 -2.01
N LEU A 67 7.03 5.15 -1.05
CA LEU A 67 7.45 6.56 -0.94
C LEU A 67 8.08 7.07 -2.24
N ARG A 68 8.98 6.28 -2.84
CA ARG A 68 9.58 6.60 -4.15
C ARG A 68 8.53 6.71 -5.25
N GLY A 69 7.55 5.81 -5.27
CA GLY A 69 6.43 5.85 -6.21
C GLY A 69 5.58 7.10 -6.04
N VAL A 70 5.19 7.44 -4.81
CA VAL A 70 4.41 8.66 -4.49
C VAL A 70 5.15 9.91 -4.97
N SER A 71 6.45 10.04 -4.68
CA SER A 71 7.23 11.21 -5.09
C SER A 71 7.37 11.36 -6.61
N ARG A 72 7.35 10.25 -7.36
CA ARG A 72 7.48 10.26 -8.83
C ARG A 72 6.15 10.42 -9.56
N LEU A 73 5.07 9.93 -8.98
CA LEU A 73 3.77 9.85 -9.65
C LEU A 73 2.82 10.97 -9.22
N THR A 74 3.16 11.69 -8.16
CA THR A 74 2.34 12.78 -7.61
C THR A 74 3.19 14.01 -7.31
N ASN A 75 2.55 15.09 -6.86
CA ASN A 75 3.23 16.29 -6.33
C ASN A 75 3.33 16.27 -4.79
N VAL A 76 3.00 15.14 -4.15
CA VAL A 76 3.12 15.01 -2.69
C VAL A 76 4.61 14.95 -2.33
N ARG A 77 5.04 15.83 -1.44
CA ARG A 77 6.38 15.76 -0.86
C ARG A 77 6.39 14.65 0.18
N VAL A 78 7.40 13.81 0.14
CA VAL A 78 7.52 12.63 0.99
C VAL A 78 8.79 12.67 1.82
N MET A 79 8.77 12.05 2.98
CA MET A 79 9.98 11.77 3.75
C MET A 79 10.85 10.71 3.04
N SER A 80 12.16 10.76 3.26
CA SER A 80 13.11 9.84 2.63
C SER A 80 13.01 8.39 3.13
N LYS A 81 12.47 8.20 4.33
CA LYS A 81 12.34 6.89 4.98
C LYS A 81 10.98 6.72 5.63
N PRO A 82 10.48 5.48 5.69
CA PRO A 82 9.31 5.16 6.48
C PRO A 82 9.61 5.30 7.98
N ILE A 83 8.56 5.43 8.76
CA ILE A 83 8.62 5.38 10.22
C ILE A 83 7.83 4.17 10.72
N VAL A 84 8.20 3.68 11.90
CA VAL A 84 7.50 2.58 12.56
C VAL A 84 6.92 3.10 13.87
N LEU A 85 5.62 2.93 14.05
CA LEU A 85 4.88 3.37 15.23
C LEU A 85 4.10 2.21 15.84
N ARG A 86 3.79 2.32 17.12
CA ARG A 86 2.85 1.42 17.81
C ARG A 86 1.54 2.15 18.07
N PHE A 87 0.44 1.43 18.13
CA PHE A 87 -0.86 2.02 18.43
C PHE A 87 -0.95 2.64 19.84
N ASP A 88 -0.11 2.19 20.79
CA ASP A 88 -0.05 2.78 22.14
C ASP A 88 0.83 4.05 22.22
N SER A 89 1.56 4.41 21.15
CA SER A 89 2.30 5.66 21.07
C SER A 89 1.39 6.83 20.75
N ASP A 90 1.57 7.95 21.46
CA ASP A 90 0.86 9.19 21.15
C ASP A 90 1.35 9.83 19.82
N GLU A 91 2.50 9.38 19.28
CA GLU A 91 3.03 9.86 18.00
C GLU A 91 2.12 9.51 16.80
N ILE A 92 1.22 8.51 16.93
CA ILE A 92 0.28 8.17 15.85
C ILE A 92 -0.60 9.37 15.43
N PHE A 93 -0.87 10.29 16.36
CA PHE A 93 -1.71 11.47 16.10
C PHE A 93 -1.04 12.52 15.21
N ASP A 94 0.27 12.40 14.96
CA ASP A 94 1.02 13.32 14.08
C ASP A 94 0.96 12.87 12.60
N TYR A 95 0.41 11.68 12.31
CA TYR A 95 0.42 11.09 10.98
C TYR A 95 -1.00 10.77 10.49
N PRO A 96 -1.46 11.36 9.39
CA PRO A 96 -2.83 11.17 8.91
C PRO A 96 -3.09 9.79 8.32
N PHE A 97 -2.03 9.06 7.92
CA PHE A 97 -2.10 7.76 7.26
C PHE A 97 -1.24 6.74 7.98
N LEU A 98 -1.85 5.66 8.43
CA LEU A 98 -1.18 4.49 9.00
C LEU A 98 -1.35 3.29 8.08
N TYR A 99 -0.31 2.46 8.00
CA TYR A 99 -0.33 1.22 7.24
C TYR A 99 -0.01 0.03 8.15
N ALA A 100 -0.84 -0.99 8.09
CA ALA A 100 -0.64 -2.27 8.77
C ALA A 100 -0.95 -3.41 7.82
N LEU A 101 -0.27 -4.53 7.97
CA LEU A 101 -0.50 -5.71 7.14
C LEU A 101 -0.54 -6.99 7.96
N GLU A 102 -1.02 -8.07 7.34
CA GLU A 102 -1.10 -9.41 7.94
C GLU A 102 -1.84 -9.49 9.30
N MET A 103 -2.71 -8.53 9.60
CA MET A 103 -3.41 -8.48 10.90
C MET A 103 -4.28 -9.69 11.22
N GLY A 104 -4.63 -10.50 10.22
CA GLY A 104 -5.35 -11.77 10.40
C GLY A 104 -4.43 -12.99 10.52
N ARG A 105 -3.12 -12.82 10.31
CA ARG A 105 -2.15 -13.90 10.38
C ARG A 105 -1.76 -14.24 11.82
N ASN A 106 -1.24 -15.43 12.05
CA ASN A 106 -0.74 -15.88 13.36
C ASN A 106 -1.74 -15.72 14.52
N GLY A 107 -3.01 -15.96 14.25
CA GLY A 107 -4.07 -15.88 15.27
C GLY A 107 -4.70 -14.50 15.44
N GLY A 108 -4.32 -13.56 14.57
CA GLY A 108 -4.83 -12.19 14.61
C GLY A 108 -3.96 -11.23 15.42
N LEU A 109 -4.40 -9.99 15.47
CA LEU A 109 -3.74 -8.96 16.28
C LEU A 109 -4.18 -9.10 17.74
N SER A 110 -3.32 -8.66 18.66
CA SER A 110 -3.61 -8.63 20.09
C SER A 110 -3.51 -7.19 20.59
N LEU A 111 -4.66 -6.53 20.74
CA LEU A 111 -4.72 -5.12 21.16
C LEU A 111 -4.90 -4.98 22.67
N SER A 112 -4.00 -4.27 23.30
CA SER A 112 -4.13 -3.81 24.68
C SER A 112 -5.24 -2.75 24.83
N PRO A 113 -5.74 -2.49 26.05
CA PRO A 113 -6.72 -1.42 26.26
C PRO A 113 -6.24 -0.04 25.80
N LYS A 114 -4.94 0.27 25.95
CA LYS A 114 -4.36 1.54 25.51
C LYS A 114 -4.32 1.65 23.98
N GLU A 115 -3.98 0.58 23.28
CA GLU A 115 -3.97 0.54 21.82
C GLU A 115 -5.39 0.70 21.26
N LEU A 116 -6.39 0.06 21.87
CA LEU A 116 -7.79 0.24 21.49
C LEU A 116 -8.26 1.68 21.67
N GLU A 117 -7.94 2.30 22.80
CA GLU A 117 -8.29 3.69 23.10
C GLU A 117 -7.64 4.65 22.10
N ASN A 118 -6.33 4.53 21.90
CA ASN A 118 -5.58 5.40 20.99
C ASN A 118 -6.05 5.24 19.55
N LEU A 119 -6.22 3.99 19.08
CA LEU A 119 -6.65 3.75 17.70
C LEU A 119 -8.07 4.30 17.47
N ARG A 120 -8.98 4.10 18.42
CA ARG A 120 -10.32 4.69 18.34
C ARG A 120 -10.26 6.22 18.24
N GLU A 121 -9.50 6.86 19.11
CA GLU A 121 -9.35 8.30 19.11
C GLU A 121 -8.68 8.84 17.85
N TYR A 122 -7.64 8.15 17.37
CA TYR A 122 -6.95 8.46 16.11
C TYR A 122 -7.92 8.51 14.94
N LEU A 123 -8.74 7.47 14.79
CA LEU A 123 -9.70 7.35 13.70
C LEU A 123 -10.81 8.41 13.78
N LEU A 124 -11.30 8.71 14.99
CA LEU A 124 -12.32 9.74 15.22
C LEU A 124 -11.79 11.17 14.97
N ARG A 125 -10.48 11.40 15.12
CA ARG A 125 -9.84 12.70 14.84
C ARG A 125 -9.50 12.94 13.38
N GLY A 126 -9.87 12.04 12.49
CA GLY A 126 -9.59 12.17 11.05
C GLY A 126 -8.47 11.28 10.55
N GLY A 127 -7.87 10.44 11.39
CA GLY A 127 -6.87 9.47 10.97
C GLY A 127 -7.43 8.42 10.03
N PHE A 128 -6.55 7.86 9.19
CA PHE A 128 -6.86 6.81 8.24
C PHE A 128 -5.93 5.60 8.46
N LEU A 129 -6.50 4.40 8.54
CA LEU A 129 -5.75 3.16 8.66
C LEU A 129 -6.00 2.27 7.43
N LEU A 130 -4.94 1.96 6.68
CA LEU A 130 -4.94 0.94 5.64
C LEU A 130 -4.47 -0.39 6.22
N ILE A 131 -5.27 -1.43 6.05
CA ILE A 131 -4.95 -2.81 6.43
C ILE A 131 -4.86 -3.67 5.19
N ASP A 132 -3.74 -4.39 5.01
CA ASP A 132 -3.40 -5.10 3.79
C ASP A 132 -2.91 -6.54 4.10
N ASP A 133 -2.77 -7.36 3.08
CA ASP A 133 -2.13 -8.67 3.05
C ASP A 133 -2.62 -9.66 4.11
N PHE A 134 -3.93 -9.97 4.11
CA PHE A 134 -4.40 -11.16 4.77
C PHE A 134 -5.53 -11.84 3.98
N TRP A 135 -5.68 -13.16 4.15
CA TRP A 135 -6.29 -13.99 3.14
C TRP A 135 -7.30 -14.98 3.73
N GLY A 136 -8.46 -15.07 3.08
CA GLY A 136 -9.49 -16.06 3.36
C GLY A 136 -10.20 -15.85 4.69
N GLU A 137 -11.27 -16.62 4.89
CA GLU A 137 -12.19 -16.48 6.04
C GLU A 137 -11.48 -16.68 7.38
N ARG A 138 -10.55 -17.64 7.47
CA ARG A 138 -9.85 -17.93 8.73
C ARG A 138 -9.05 -16.74 9.24
N GLN A 139 -8.35 -16.02 8.34
CA GLN A 139 -7.58 -14.84 8.71
C GLN A 139 -8.50 -13.64 8.95
N TRP A 140 -9.61 -13.57 8.22
CA TRP A 140 -10.65 -12.57 8.44
C TRP A 140 -11.25 -12.71 9.86
N ASP A 141 -11.65 -13.91 10.27
CA ASP A 141 -12.21 -14.15 11.58
C ASP A 141 -11.24 -13.83 12.71
N ALA A 142 -9.95 -14.18 12.53
CA ALA A 142 -8.90 -13.87 13.47
C ALA A 142 -8.68 -12.35 13.61
N PHE A 143 -8.62 -11.63 12.50
CA PHE A 143 -8.55 -10.17 12.47
C PHE A 143 -9.76 -9.52 13.13
N PHE A 144 -10.96 -9.90 12.71
CA PHE A 144 -12.20 -9.27 13.13
C PHE A 144 -12.49 -9.44 14.63
N THR A 145 -11.99 -10.50 15.24
CA THR A 145 -12.16 -10.78 16.68
C THR A 145 -11.67 -9.63 17.56
N ASP A 146 -10.48 -9.11 17.31
CA ASP A 146 -9.94 -7.98 18.09
C ASP A 146 -10.31 -6.63 17.46
N PHE A 147 -10.32 -6.54 16.14
CA PHE A 147 -10.63 -5.29 15.45
C PHE A 147 -12.03 -4.76 15.78
N SER A 148 -13.05 -5.63 15.89
CA SER A 148 -14.41 -5.24 16.24
C SER A 148 -14.54 -4.61 17.64
N ARG A 149 -13.54 -4.78 18.52
CA ARG A 149 -13.51 -4.15 19.85
C ARG A 149 -13.23 -2.64 19.78
N ILE A 150 -12.66 -2.15 18.68
CA ILE A 150 -12.38 -0.72 18.49
C ILE A 150 -13.69 0.06 18.39
N PHE A 151 -14.65 -0.46 17.60
CA PHE A 151 -15.99 0.11 17.41
C PHE A 151 -17.05 -1.00 17.45
N PRO A 152 -17.47 -1.42 18.65
CA PRO A 152 -18.44 -2.51 18.78
C PRO A 152 -19.82 -2.21 18.19
N ASP A 153 -20.12 -0.94 17.99
CA ASP A 153 -21.36 -0.38 17.46
C ASP A 153 -21.35 -0.12 15.95
N ARG A 154 -20.20 -0.35 15.27
CA ARG A 154 -20.04 -0.14 13.84
C ARG A 154 -19.72 -1.44 13.11
N GLN A 155 -20.03 -1.48 11.83
CA GLN A 155 -19.74 -2.64 10.97
C GLN A 155 -18.81 -2.23 9.83
N LEU A 156 -17.95 -3.17 9.42
CA LEU A 156 -17.24 -3.07 8.15
C LEU A 156 -18.23 -3.28 7.00
N VAL A 157 -18.21 -2.37 6.04
CA VAL A 157 -19.04 -2.43 4.82
C VAL A 157 -18.16 -2.67 3.62
N GLU A 158 -18.59 -3.54 2.72
CA GLU A 158 -17.90 -3.73 1.44
C GLU A 158 -18.13 -2.51 0.55
N LEU A 159 -17.05 -1.99 -0.05
CA LEU A 159 -17.10 -0.83 -0.93
C LEU A 159 -17.44 -1.25 -2.37
N ASN A 160 -18.40 -0.55 -2.97
CA ASN A 160 -18.69 -0.69 -4.38
C ASN A 160 -17.63 0.00 -5.24
N SER A 161 -17.51 -0.40 -6.50
CA SER A 161 -16.53 0.14 -7.46
C SER A 161 -16.72 1.63 -7.78
N ASP A 162 -17.89 2.19 -7.54
CA ASP A 162 -18.22 3.61 -7.73
C ASP A 162 -17.90 4.49 -6.51
N HIS A 163 -17.35 3.90 -5.44
CA HIS A 163 -16.92 4.67 -4.27
C HIS A 163 -15.78 5.62 -4.63
N GLU A 164 -15.86 6.87 -4.16
CA GLU A 164 -14.91 7.94 -4.51
C GLU A 164 -13.44 7.60 -4.24
N ILE A 165 -13.13 6.75 -3.25
CA ILE A 165 -11.77 6.31 -2.94
C ILE A 165 -11.04 5.67 -4.14
N TYR A 166 -11.79 5.10 -5.09
CA TYR A 166 -11.22 4.53 -6.31
C TYR A 166 -11.02 5.55 -7.42
N HIS A 167 -11.51 6.79 -7.24
CA HIS A 167 -11.52 7.85 -8.25
C HIS A 167 -10.84 9.14 -7.77
N THR A 168 -10.15 9.09 -6.62
CA THR A 168 -9.54 10.27 -5.99
C THR A 168 -8.39 10.86 -6.81
N PHE A 169 -7.55 10.02 -7.41
CA PHE A 169 -6.41 10.42 -8.23
C PHE A 169 -6.37 9.66 -9.56
N TYR A 170 -6.42 8.34 -9.51
CA TYR A 170 -6.61 7.47 -10.67
C TYR A 170 -8.07 7.01 -10.71
N ASP A 171 -8.57 6.76 -11.92
CA ASP A 171 -9.84 6.10 -12.14
C ASP A 171 -9.62 4.58 -12.15
N ILE A 172 -10.18 3.87 -11.15
CA ILE A 172 -9.96 2.43 -10.91
C ILE A 172 -11.32 1.75 -10.74
N GLU A 173 -11.49 0.57 -11.33
CA GLU A 173 -12.75 -0.20 -11.31
C GLU A 173 -13.02 -0.96 -9.98
N GLY A 174 -12.50 -0.45 -8.83
CA GLY A 174 -12.70 -1.06 -7.51
C GLY A 174 -11.51 -1.86 -7.01
N ALA A 175 -11.75 -2.75 -6.03
CA ALA A 175 -10.73 -3.60 -5.43
C ALA A 175 -10.04 -4.49 -6.47
N GLN A 176 -8.72 -4.64 -6.36
CA GLN A 176 -7.92 -5.46 -7.27
C GLN A 176 -7.11 -6.49 -6.48
N MET A 177 -7.09 -7.73 -6.96
CA MET A 177 -6.29 -8.79 -6.37
C MET A 177 -4.85 -8.63 -6.83
N ILE A 178 -3.96 -8.30 -5.90
CA ILE A 178 -2.53 -8.24 -6.09
C ILE A 178 -1.94 -9.46 -5.40
N PRO A 179 -1.21 -10.33 -6.12
CA PRO A 179 -0.74 -11.58 -5.56
C PRO A 179 0.48 -11.37 -4.69
N GLY A 180 0.49 -12.04 -3.54
CA GLY A 180 1.68 -12.16 -2.71
C GLY A 180 2.71 -13.16 -3.25
N ARG A 181 3.94 -13.09 -2.75
CA ARG A 181 5.08 -13.94 -3.13
C ARG A 181 4.80 -15.43 -3.01
N GLY A 182 3.97 -15.83 -2.06
CA GLY A 182 3.55 -17.23 -1.88
C GLY A 182 2.68 -17.76 -3.02
N GLY A 183 2.11 -16.89 -3.84
CA GLY A 183 1.22 -17.18 -4.95
C GLY A 183 1.89 -17.70 -6.23
N ARG A 184 3.17 -18.07 -6.18
CA ARG A 184 3.99 -18.52 -7.34
C ARG A 184 3.41 -19.69 -8.15
N GLN A 185 2.39 -20.40 -7.63
CA GLN A 185 1.74 -21.53 -8.30
C GLN A 185 0.25 -21.31 -8.59
N GLY A 186 -0.23 -20.09 -8.56
CA GLY A 186 -1.62 -19.71 -8.77
C GLY A 186 -1.91 -18.50 -7.90
N PHE A 187 -2.13 -17.41 -8.53
CA PHE A 187 -2.41 -16.10 -7.93
C PHE A 187 -3.42 -16.22 -6.77
N GLY A 188 -3.09 -15.63 -5.65
CA GLY A 188 -3.84 -15.76 -4.42
C GLY A 188 -3.49 -17.02 -3.62
N GLN A 189 -3.69 -16.97 -2.30
CA GLN A 189 -3.52 -18.16 -1.48
C GLN A 189 -4.62 -19.18 -1.81
N ALA A 190 -4.22 -20.38 -2.23
CA ALA A 190 -5.07 -21.58 -2.31
C ALA A 190 -6.42 -21.42 -3.04
N GLY A 191 -6.44 -20.71 -4.18
CA GLY A 191 -7.63 -20.59 -5.02
C GLY A 191 -8.56 -19.42 -4.66
N ILE A 192 -8.13 -18.49 -3.82
CA ILE A 192 -8.81 -17.22 -3.59
C ILE A 192 -8.49 -16.29 -4.76
N ASN A 193 -9.50 -15.93 -5.54
CA ASN A 193 -9.33 -15.12 -6.76
C ASN A 193 -10.09 -13.79 -6.71
N ILE A 194 -10.71 -13.47 -5.59
CA ILE A 194 -11.55 -12.28 -5.44
C ILE A 194 -10.99 -11.46 -4.29
N ALA A 195 -10.53 -10.25 -4.60
CA ALA A 195 -10.22 -9.22 -3.61
C ALA A 195 -11.44 -8.35 -3.37
N THR A 196 -11.61 -7.93 -2.12
CA THR A 196 -12.64 -6.95 -1.74
C THR A 196 -12.05 -5.92 -0.80
N ASN A 197 -12.57 -4.71 -0.88
CA ASN A 197 -12.26 -3.68 0.10
C ASN A 197 -13.43 -3.53 1.07
N HIS A 198 -13.14 -3.55 2.35
CA HIS A 198 -14.11 -3.29 3.41
C HIS A 198 -13.71 -2.03 4.16
N ALA A 199 -14.68 -1.17 4.44
CA ALA A 199 -14.45 0.09 5.12
C ALA A 199 -15.16 0.17 6.45
N LEU A 200 -14.50 0.78 7.44
CA LEU A 200 -15.16 1.33 8.62
C LEU A 200 -15.41 2.81 8.37
N LEU A 201 -16.68 3.21 8.38
CA LEU A 201 -17.08 4.58 8.09
C LEU A 201 -17.36 5.36 9.37
N ASP A 202 -17.10 6.66 9.35
CA ASP A 202 -17.59 7.58 10.37
C ASP A 202 -19.05 7.99 10.12
N ASP A 203 -19.56 8.93 10.93
CA ASP A 203 -20.96 9.36 10.85
C ASP A 203 -21.27 10.20 9.59
N ASP A 204 -20.25 10.78 8.97
CA ASP A 204 -20.34 11.56 7.74
C ASP A 204 -20.08 10.71 6.48
N GLY A 205 -19.74 9.44 6.64
CA GLY A 205 -19.46 8.49 5.54
C GLY A 205 -18.00 8.48 5.10
N ARG A 206 -17.08 9.16 5.78
CA ARG A 206 -15.65 9.11 5.51
C ARG A 206 -15.09 7.73 5.89
N VAL A 207 -14.21 7.20 5.06
CA VAL A 207 -13.48 5.96 5.36
C VAL A 207 -12.43 6.23 6.42
N MET A 208 -12.63 5.69 7.61
CA MET A 208 -11.65 5.70 8.71
C MET A 208 -10.63 4.58 8.58
N VAL A 209 -11.11 3.38 8.23
CA VAL A 209 -10.28 2.19 8.01
C VAL A 209 -10.65 1.58 6.68
N LEU A 210 -9.65 1.24 5.90
CA LEU A 210 -9.80 0.46 4.68
C LEU A 210 -9.10 -0.88 4.86
N VAL A 211 -9.84 -1.96 4.71
CA VAL A 211 -9.33 -3.33 4.73
C VAL A 211 -9.24 -3.85 3.30
N ASN A 212 -8.02 -4.10 2.84
CA ASN A 212 -7.73 -4.65 1.52
C ASN A 212 -7.61 -6.18 1.63
N TRP A 213 -8.76 -6.86 1.63
CA TRP A 213 -8.84 -8.30 1.87
C TRP A 213 -8.60 -9.12 0.60
N ASN A 214 -7.80 -10.19 0.72
CA ASN A 214 -7.37 -11.07 -0.37
C ASN A 214 -6.53 -10.33 -1.43
N SER A 215 -5.70 -9.42 -1.00
CA SER A 215 -4.78 -8.66 -1.83
C SER A 215 -3.53 -8.30 -1.03
N ASP A 216 -2.42 -8.09 -1.71
CA ASP A 216 -1.10 -7.84 -1.14
C ASP A 216 -0.42 -6.70 -1.92
N MET A 217 -0.74 -5.47 -1.52
CA MET A 217 -0.08 -4.31 -2.13
C MET A 217 1.38 -4.19 -1.67
N GLY A 218 1.69 -4.71 -0.47
CA GLY A 218 3.05 -4.75 0.08
C GLY A 218 4.00 -5.45 -0.87
N ASP A 219 3.68 -6.67 -1.31
CA ASP A 219 4.47 -7.40 -2.31
C ASP A 219 4.52 -6.67 -3.67
N GLY A 220 3.43 -6.00 -4.08
CA GLY A 220 3.40 -5.18 -5.28
C GLY A 220 4.40 -4.03 -5.24
N TRP A 221 4.65 -3.45 -4.06
CA TRP A 221 5.65 -2.40 -3.85
C TRP A 221 7.05 -2.98 -3.61
N GLU A 222 7.20 -4.03 -2.75
CA GLU A 222 8.49 -4.66 -2.45
C GLU A 222 9.17 -5.14 -3.73
N HIS A 223 8.42 -5.85 -4.57
CA HIS A 223 8.94 -6.51 -5.77
C HIS A 223 8.84 -5.68 -7.05
N THR A 224 8.66 -4.38 -6.96
CA THR A 224 8.53 -3.46 -8.12
C THR A 224 9.64 -3.63 -9.16
N TYR A 225 10.87 -3.91 -8.71
CA TYR A 225 12.05 -4.02 -9.58
C TYR A 225 12.46 -5.47 -9.86
N ASP A 226 11.75 -6.43 -9.33
CA ASP A 226 12.05 -7.84 -9.51
C ASP A 226 11.52 -8.34 -10.86
N GLN A 227 12.40 -8.90 -11.69
CA GLN A 227 12.04 -9.38 -13.02
C GLN A 227 10.99 -10.51 -13.02
N TRP A 228 10.85 -11.22 -11.91
CA TRP A 228 9.90 -12.31 -11.77
C TRP A 228 8.51 -11.85 -11.35
N TYR A 229 8.37 -10.63 -10.80
CA TYR A 229 7.09 -10.07 -10.38
C TYR A 229 6.41 -9.33 -11.55
N PRO A 230 5.17 -9.66 -11.91
CA PRO A 230 4.51 -9.03 -13.05
C PRO A 230 4.27 -7.53 -12.81
N THR A 231 4.75 -6.70 -13.73
CA THR A 231 4.66 -5.24 -13.65
C THR A 231 3.22 -4.73 -13.52
N GLU A 232 2.25 -5.46 -14.07
CA GLU A 232 0.83 -5.11 -13.97
C GLU A 232 0.33 -5.06 -12.54
N TYR A 233 0.77 -5.99 -11.67
CA TYR A 233 0.39 -6.01 -10.26
C TYR A 233 1.10 -4.93 -9.45
N ALA A 234 2.39 -4.69 -9.72
CA ALA A 234 3.08 -3.55 -9.13
C ALA A 234 2.39 -2.22 -9.49
N ASN A 235 2.04 -2.02 -10.77
CA ASN A 235 1.30 -0.84 -11.20
C ASN A 235 -0.07 -0.72 -10.52
N ALA A 236 -0.80 -1.81 -10.36
CA ALA A 236 -2.08 -1.83 -9.65
C ALA A 236 -1.91 -1.43 -8.19
N ALA A 237 -0.89 -1.97 -7.49
CA ALA A 237 -0.57 -1.63 -6.11
C ALA A 237 -0.27 -0.13 -5.94
N TYR A 238 0.52 0.47 -6.84
CA TYR A 238 0.77 1.92 -6.78
C TYR A 238 -0.47 2.75 -7.03
N ARG A 239 -1.28 2.39 -8.02
CA ARG A 239 -2.50 3.16 -8.34
C ARG A 239 -3.50 3.13 -7.18
N LEU A 240 -3.73 1.96 -6.59
CA LEU A 240 -4.59 1.81 -5.42
C LEU A 240 -4.02 2.57 -4.22
N GLY A 241 -2.76 2.33 -3.86
CA GLY A 241 -2.13 2.97 -2.71
C GLY A 241 -2.08 4.50 -2.81
N ILE A 242 -1.84 5.05 -4.01
CA ILE A 242 -1.90 6.50 -4.24
C ILE A 242 -3.32 7.04 -4.07
N ASN A 243 -4.33 6.33 -4.57
CA ASN A 243 -5.72 6.73 -4.37
C ASN A 243 -6.07 6.76 -2.88
N TYR A 244 -5.71 5.72 -2.12
CA TYR A 244 -5.97 5.65 -0.68
C TYR A 244 -5.23 6.74 0.10
N LEU A 245 -3.98 7.02 -0.29
CA LEU A 245 -3.22 8.12 0.28
C LEU A 245 -3.88 9.47 0.01
N ILE A 246 -4.20 9.78 -1.25
CA ILE A 246 -4.80 11.07 -1.61
C ILE A 246 -6.17 11.21 -0.92
N TYR A 247 -6.97 10.14 -0.86
CA TYR A 247 -8.21 10.13 -0.10
C TYR A 247 -7.97 10.53 1.36
N SER A 248 -7.02 9.90 2.04
CA SER A 248 -6.71 10.17 3.44
C SER A 248 -6.22 11.61 3.72
N LEU A 249 -5.63 12.27 2.72
CA LEU A 249 -5.15 13.65 2.83
C LEU A 249 -6.22 14.70 2.51
N THR A 250 -7.35 14.28 1.93
CA THR A 250 -8.39 15.21 1.44
C THR A 250 -9.75 15.05 2.13
N HIS A 251 -9.94 14.01 2.92
CA HIS A 251 -11.16 13.69 3.66
C HIS A 251 -10.83 13.46 5.13
#